data_9e8edf4cb35ae98d43cd1b735a732781
#
_entry.id   9e8edf4cb35ae98d43cd1b735a732781
#
_cell.length_a   1.000
_cell.length_b   1.000
_cell.length_c   1.000
_cell.angle_alpha   90.00
_cell.angle_beta   90.00
_cell.angle_gamma   90.00
#
_symmetry.space_group_name_H-M   'P 1'
#
loop_
_entity.id
_entity.type
_entity.pdbx_description
1 polymer ?
#
loop_
_entity_poly.entity_id
_entity_poly.type
_entity_poly.pdbx_seq_one_letter_code
_entity_poly.pdbx_strand_id
1 'polypeptide(L)'
;LYYWWWAFLKRNKDYRQTCRECGTGKLARLYRDFGNIFEGTFLEWWTGHKTLFAEQRYFNAHGDNDHEIIYHIYTYRPLHHNQEEIKALHMRAHAIMPRLGSRSNSTAQYPIYTNVSAHTLHRVLTIWDLKQTNPAHRAYDLGILAGLRPNLMPPSKYGAKRTLKALEIERRNKRARISISNQTNRYLRTAVQYIENVGLGEFPKALRR
;
A
#
# COMPACT_ATOMS: atom_id res chain seq x y z
N LEU A 1 -4.33 3.20 7.40
CA LEU A 1 -3.09 2.98 6.62
C LEU A 1 -1.85 2.92 7.53
N TYR A 2 -1.72 3.75 8.55
CA TYR A 2 -0.53 3.81 9.43
C TYR A 2 -0.27 2.53 10.23
N TYR A 3 -1.32 1.80 10.64
CA TYR A 3 -1.19 0.45 11.21
C TYR A 3 -0.45 -0.49 10.26
N TRP A 4 -0.77 -0.42 8.95
CA TRP A 4 -0.11 -1.25 7.95
C TRP A 4 1.35 -0.83 7.73
N TRP A 5 1.65 0.47 7.79
CA TRP A 5 3.03 0.94 7.82
C TRP A 5 3.85 0.21 8.88
N TRP A 6 3.39 0.30 10.12
CA TRP A 6 4.02 -0.36 11.26
C TRP A 6 4.08 -1.88 11.10
N ALA A 7 3.01 -2.52 10.63
CA ALA A 7 2.93 -3.95 10.44
C ALA A 7 3.90 -4.47 9.36
N PHE A 8 4.08 -3.74 8.25
CA PHE A 8 5.06 -4.09 7.22
C PHE A 8 6.49 -3.83 7.69
N LEU A 9 6.74 -2.73 8.43
CA LEU A 9 8.05 -2.43 8.99
C LEU A 9 8.52 -3.52 9.97
N LYS A 10 7.64 -4.10 10.76
CA LYS A 10 7.96 -5.27 11.62
C LYS A 10 8.46 -6.50 10.85
N ARG A 11 8.21 -6.61 9.54
CA ARG A 11 8.69 -7.69 8.67
C ARG A 11 10.00 -7.35 7.97
N ASN A 12 10.43 -6.09 8.03
CA ASN A 12 11.70 -5.68 7.43
C ASN A 12 12.87 -6.22 8.26
N LYS A 13 13.70 -7.05 7.60
CA LYS A 13 14.82 -7.73 8.28
C LYS A 13 15.91 -6.74 8.71
N ASP A 14 16.21 -5.75 7.86
CA ASP A 14 17.23 -4.74 8.14
C ASP A 14 16.80 -3.88 9.34
N TYR A 15 15.50 -3.52 9.41
CA TYR A 15 14.99 -2.76 10.55
C TYR A 15 15.01 -3.57 11.84
N ARG A 16 14.66 -4.85 11.78
CA ARG A 16 14.76 -5.75 12.93
C ARG A 16 16.18 -5.86 13.45
N GLN A 17 17.16 -5.94 12.52
CA GLN A 17 18.57 -5.96 12.90
C GLN A 17 18.98 -4.63 13.54
N THR A 18 18.61 -3.50 12.95
CA THR A 18 18.88 -2.18 13.52
C THR A 18 18.29 -2.01 14.94
N CYS A 19 17.08 -2.54 15.18
CA CYS A 19 16.51 -2.55 16.53
C CYS A 19 17.32 -3.39 17.52
N ARG A 20 17.82 -4.56 17.12
CA ARG A 20 18.68 -5.41 17.98
C ARG A 20 20.02 -4.76 18.30
N GLU A 21 20.52 -3.95 17.38
CA GLU A 21 21.78 -3.19 17.51
C GLU A 21 21.57 -1.80 18.15
N CYS A 22 20.43 -1.62 18.85
CA CYS A 22 20.11 -0.37 19.57
C CYS A 22 20.20 0.89 18.69
N GLY A 23 19.76 0.77 17.44
CA GLY A 23 19.70 1.90 16.51
C GLY A 23 20.93 2.11 15.64
N THR A 24 21.91 1.22 15.70
CA THR A 24 23.03 1.22 14.76
C THR A 24 22.70 0.40 13.51
N GLY A 25 23.41 0.61 12.41
CA GLY A 25 23.25 -0.16 11.18
C GLY A 25 22.53 0.58 10.06
N LYS A 26 22.06 -0.21 9.07
CA LYS A 26 21.59 0.28 7.77
C LYS A 26 20.40 1.23 7.85
N LEU A 27 19.49 1.02 8.79
CA LEU A 27 18.27 1.81 8.96
C LEU A 27 18.30 2.69 10.24
N ALA A 28 19.51 3.09 10.71
CA ALA A 28 19.70 3.91 11.88
C ALA A 28 18.88 5.22 11.85
N ARG A 29 18.76 5.85 10.67
CA ARG A 29 17.94 7.06 10.49
C ARG A 29 16.46 6.78 10.80
N LEU A 30 15.91 5.70 10.25
CA LEU A 30 14.52 5.32 10.46
C LEU A 30 14.27 4.91 11.92
N TYR A 31 15.25 4.25 12.56
CA TYR A 31 15.18 3.91 13.97
C TYR A 31 15.17 5.15 14.88
N ARG A 32 15.90 6.19 14.52
CA ARG A 32 15.88 7.47 15.28
C ARG A 32 14.48 8.07 15.30
N ASP A 33 13.75 7.94 14.20
CA ASP A 33 12.41 8.50 14.07
C ASP A 33 11.33 7.59 14.69
N PHE A 34 11.47 6.26 14.61
CA PHE A 34 10.42 5.30 14.98
C PHE A 34 10.72 4.46 16.22
N GLY A 35 11.98 4.47 16.69
CA GLY A 35 12.41 3.69 17.87
C GLY A 35 12.28 2.17 17.66
N ASN A 36 12.24 1.45 18.76
CA ASN A 36 12.05 0.00 18.74
C ASN A 36 10.56 -0.37 18.62
N ILE A 37 10.09 -0.59 17.40
CA ILE A 37 8.68 -0.95 17.14
C ILE A 37 8.30 -2.37 17.59
N PHE A 38 9.25 -3.18 18.06
CA PHE A 38 9.00 -4.52 18.59
C PHE A 38 8.57 -4.49 20.05
N GLU A 39 8.79 -3.38 20.72
CA GLU A 39 8.33 -3.10 22.09
C GLU A 39 6.95 -2.45 22.03
N GLY A 40 6.01 -3.01 22.79
CA GLY A 40 4.67 -2.47 22.91
C GLY A 40 3.72 -2.76 21.73
N THR A 41 2.58 -2.12 21.81
CA THR A 41 1.46 -2.22 20.84
C THR A 41 1.55 -1.12 19.77
N PHE A 42 0.79 -1.30 18.69
CA PHE A 42 0.66 -0.24 17.66
C PHE A 42 0.13 1.07 18.26
N LEU A 43 -0.83 1.01 19.18
CA LEU A 43 -1.46 2.21 19.74
C LEU A 43 -0.48 3.03 20.59
N GLU A 44 0.33 2.38 21.40
CA GLU A 44 1.38 3.01 22.20
C GLU A 44 2.40 3.67 21.27
N TRP A 45 2.89 2.93 20.28
CA TRP A 45 3.82 3.46 19.30
C TRP A 45 3.21 4.66 18.54
N TRP A 46 1.97 4.54 18.05
CA TRP A 46 1.30 5.58 17.28
C TRP A 46 1.13 6.88 18.06
N THR A 47 0.83 6.79 19.33
CA THR A 47 0.64 7.97 20.19
C THR A 47 1.88 8.87 20.22
N GLY A 48 3.07 8.28 20.24
CA GLY A 48 4.34 9.02 20.24
C GLY A 48 4.82 9.47 18.84
N HIS A 49 4.31 8.86 17.74
CA HIS A 49 4.89 9.03 16.41
C HIS A 49 3.95 9.63 15.37
N LYS A 50 2.68 9.87 15.73
CA LYS A 50 1.65 10.39 14.79
C LYS A 50 2.03 11.68 14.09
N THR A 51 2.83 12.54 14.73
CA THR A 51 3.29 13.81 14.19
C THR A 51 4.21 13.66 12.97
N LEU A 52 4.92 12.54 12.85
CA LEU A 52 5.78 12.24 11.71
C LEU A 52 4.98 12.01 10.41
N PHE A 53 3.71 11.68 10.56
CA PHE A 53 2.76 11.44 9.45
C PHE A 53 1.79 12.61 9.24
N ALA A 54 1.86 13.63 10.09
CA ALA A 54 1.02 14.80 9.98
C ALA A 54 1.54 15.72 8.88
N GLU A 55 0.61 16.33 8.14
CA GLU A 55 0.95 17.41 7.22
C GLU A 55 1.51 18.59 8.02
N GLN A 56 2.68 19.04 7.64
CA GLN A 56 3.26 20.25 8.21
C GLN A 56 2.51 21.43 7.62
N ARG A 57 1.65 22.05 8.41
CA ARG A 57 1.04 23.32 8.05
C ARG A 57 2.08 24.42 8.23
N TYR A 58 2.71 24.81 7.16
CA TYR A 58 3.50 26.05 7.16
C TYR A 58 2.55 27.22 7.23
N PHE A 59 2.27 27.73 8.41
CA PHE A 59 1.72 29.06 8.57
C PHE A 59 2.86 30.07 8.32
N ASN A 60 3.15 30.34 7.08
CA ASN A 60 3.92 31.51 6.76
C ASN A 60 2.99 32.71 6.86
N ALA A 61 3.21 33.55 7.86
CA ALA A 61 2.48 34.81 8.06
C ALA A 61 2.69 35.83 6.89
N HIS A 62 3.51 35.49 5.92
CA HIS A 62 3.80 36.27 4.72
C HIS A 62 3.62 35.36 3.51
N GLY A 63 2.61 35.65 2.70
CA GLY A 63 2.08 34.87 1.60
C GLY A 63 2.98 34.64 0.37
N ASP A 64 4.24 34.34 0.56
CA ASP A 64 5.21 33.98 -0.50
C ASP A 64 5.48 32.47 -0.53
N ASN A 65 4.42 31.68 -0.64
CA ASN A 65 4.56 30.27 -0.99
C ASN A 65 4.18 30.10 -2.46
N ASP A 66 5.14 29.82 -3.32
CA ASP A 66 4.96 29.48 -4.74
C ASP A 66 4.00 28.30 -5.00
N HIS A 67 3.46 27.70 -3.92
CA HIS A 67 2.58 26.54 -3.96
C HIS A 67 1.18 26.80 -3.37
N GLU A 68 0.91 28.03 -2.91
CA GLU A 68 -0.38 28.38 -2.31
C GLU A 68 -1.20 29.25 -3.26
N ILE A 69 -2.44 28.86 -3.52
CA ILE A 69 -3.39 29.63 -4.31
C ILE A 69 -4.50 30.12 -3.39
N ILE A 70 -4.58 31.43 -3.19
CA ILE A 70 -5.63 32.04 -2.36
C ILE A 70 -6.82 32.37 -3.24
N TYR A 71 -8.01 31.85 -2.89
CA TYR A 71 -9.27 32.15 -3.55
C TYR A 71 -10.13 33.08 -2.71
N HIS A 72 -10.70 34.07 -3.35
CA HIS A 72 -11.75 34.86 -2.77
C HIS A 72 -13.11 34.29 -3.21
N ILE A 73 -13.86 33.72 -2.26
CA ILE A 73 -15.23 33.24 -2.52
C ILE A 73 -16.20 34.38 -2.29
N TYR A 74 -16.86 34.80 -3.34
CA TYR A 74 -17.87 35.85 -3.27
C TYR A 74 -19.24 35.24 -2.98
N THR A 75 -19.77 35.44 -1.78
CA THR A 75 -21.03 34.82 -1.32
C THR A 75 -22.26 35.36 -2.06
N TYR A 76 -22.16 36.48 -2.73
CA TYR A 76 -23.23 37.05 -3.57
C TYR A 76 -23.30 36.44 -4.98
N ARG A 77 -22.32 35.62 -5.38
CA ARG A 77 -22.31 34.94 -6.67
C ARG A 77 -22.91 33.54 -6.55
N PRO A 78 -23.59 33.04 -7.60
CA PRO A 78 -24.02 31.65 -7.63
C PRO A 78 -22.84 30.68 -7.45
N LEU A 79 -23.05 29.61 -6.70
CA LEU A 79 -22.00 28.65 -6.33
C LEU A 79 -21.25 28.07 -7.54
N HIS A 80 -21.94 27.82 -8.65
CA HIS A 80 -21.34 27.26 -9.86
C HIS A 80 -20.29 28.20 -10.51
N HIS A 81 -20.47 29.51 -10.46
CA HIS A 81 -19.48 30.47 -10.98
C HIS A 81 -18.19 30.43 -10.15
N ASN A 82 -18.32 30.37 -8.81
CA ASN A 82 -17.14 30.25 -7.95
C ASN A 82 -16.42 28.90 -8.19
N GLN A 83 -17.15 27.82 -8.41
CA GLN A 83 -16.58 26.50 -8.68
C GLN A 83 -15.83 26.44 -10.02
N GLU A 84 -16.37 27.06 -11.08
CA GLU A 84 -15.70 27.12 -12.39
C GLU A 84 -14.42 27.97 -12.33
N GLU A 85 -14.46 29.11 -11.63
CA GLU A 85 -13.31 29.96 -11.44
C GLU A 85 -12.20 29.27 -10.65
N ILE A 86 -12.54 28.58 -9.55
CA ILE A 86 -11.63 27.75 -8.77
C ILE A 86 -11.01 26.66 -9.65
N LYS A 87 -11.82 25.97 -10.44
CA LYS A 87 -11.35 24.91 -11.35
C LYS A 87 -10.41 25.46 -12.41
N ALA A 88 -10.73 26.60 -13.02
CA ALA A 88 -9.90 27.23 -14.04
C ALA A 88 -8.55 27.69 -13.48
N LEU A 89 -8.54 28.30 -12.29
CA LEU A 89 -7.31 28.71 -11.60
C LEU A 89 -6.45 27.52 -11.20
N HIS A 90 -7.07 26.47 -10.69
CA HIS A 90 -6.38 25.23 -10.36
C HIS A 90 -5.72 24.58 -11.59
N MET A 91 -6.42 24.54 -12.73
CA MET A 91 -5.87 24.01 -13.98
C MET A 91 -4.72 24.89 -14.51
N ARG A 92 -4.81 26.22 -14.42
CA ARG A 92 -3.73 27.13 -14.81
C ARG A 92 -2.49 26.94 -13.93
N ALA A 93 -2.66 26.86 -12.62
CA ALA A 93 -1.57 26.61 -11.69
C ALA A 93 -0.86 25.26 -11.99
N HIS A 94 -1.61 24.21 -12.25
CA HIS A 94 -1.04 22.91 -12.65
C HIS A 94 -0.33 22.92 -14.02
N ALA A 95 -0.73 23.81 -14.93
CA ALA A 95 -0.08 23.95 -16.24
C ALA A 95 1.26 24.69 -16.14
N ILE A 96 1.39 25.62 -15.18
CA ILE A 96 2.59 26.44 -14.98
C ILE A 96 3.61 25.71 -14.07
N MET A 97 3.14 24.91 -13.12
CA MET A 97 4.04 24.12 -12.28
C MET A 97 4.73 23.05 -13.13
N PRO A 98 6.07 23.02 -13.19
CA PRO A 98 6.75 21.88 -13.77
C PRO A 98 6.24 20.66 -13.02
N ARG A 99 5.89 19.59 -13.76
CA ARG A 99 5.50 18.30 -13.19
C ARG A 99 6.66 17.80 -12.34
N LEU A 100 6.74 18.26 -11.10
CA LEU A 100 7.55 17.61 -10.08
C LEU A 100 7.06 16.17 -10.08
N GLY A 101 7.91 15.26 -10.57
CA GLY A 101 7.53 13.89 -10.76
C GLY A 101 6.89 13.36 -9.50
N SER A 102 5.75 12.72 -9.65
CA SER A 102 4.94 11.89 -8.76
C SER A 102 5.42 11.70 -7.30
N ARG A 103 5.99 12.72 -6.69
CA ARG A 103 6.15 12.79 -5.24
C ARG A 103 4.79 13.19 -4.68
N SER A 104 4.34 12.49 -3.67
CA SER A 104 3.20 12.88 -2.86
C SER A 104 3.32 14.40 -2.58
N ASN A 105 2.26 15.17 -2.86
CA ASN A 105 2.20 16.58 -2.48
C ASN A 105 2.11 16.77 -0.96
N SER A 106 2.34 15.72 -0.20
CA SER A 106 2.34 15.69 1.24
C SER A 106 3.62 16.31 1.79
N THR A 107 3.47 17.21 2.75
CA THR A 107 4.55 17.82 3.53
C THR A 107 4.93 16.96 4.75
N ALA A 108 4.23 15.85 4.98
CA ALA A 108 4.54 14.91 6.05
C ALA A 108 5.93 14.28 5.84
N GLN A 109 6.67 14.09 6.93
CA GLN A 109 7.98 13.44 6.89
C GLN A 109 7.89 12.02 6.29
N TYR A 110 6.78 11.32 6.57
CA TYR A 110 6.47 9.98 6.05
C TYR A 110 5.10 9.97 5.38
N PRO A 111 5.01 10.42 4.12
CA PRO A 111 3.74 10.53 3.41
C PRO A 111 3.19 9.17 2.99
N ILE A 112 1.87 9.10 2.86
CA ILE A 112 1.19 7.96 2.25
C ILE A 112 1.17 8.18 0.73
N TYR A 113 1.84 7.31 -0.02
CA TYR A 113 2.03 7.47 -1.47
C TYR A 113 0.83 7.06 -2.31
N THR A 114 0.07 6.07 -1.88
CA THR A 114 -1.11 5.58 -2.61
C THR A 114 -2.21 5.14 -1.66
N ASN A 115 -3.46 5.32 -2.10
CA ASN A 115 -4.60 4.84 -1.33
C ASN A 115 -4.88 3.38 -1.69
N VAL A 116 -4.39 2.46 -0.87
CA VAL A 116 -4.63 1.02 -0.98
C VAL A 116 -5.62 0.60 0.10
N SER A 117 -6.64 -0.19 -0.26
CA SER A 117 -7.63 -0.64 0.70
C SER A 117 -7.00 -1.49 1.81
N ALA A 118 -7.51 -1.35 3.04
CA ALA A 118 -7.07 -2.14 4.19
C ALA A 118 -7.19 -3.64 3.93
N HIS A 119 -8.24 -4.06 3.21
CA HIS A 119 -8.45 -5.45 2.81
C HIS A 119 -7.30 -5.98 1.91
N THR A 120 -6.84 -5.18 0.95
CA THR A 120 -5.71 -5.55 0.09
C THR A 120 -4.42 -5.65 0.90
N LEU A 121 -4.14 -4.68 1.77
CA LEU A 121 -2.96 -4.69 2.63
C LEU A 121 -2.96 -5.88 3.58
N HIS A 122 -4.11 -6.19 4.19
CA HIS A 122 -4.27 -7.37 5.02
C HIS A 122 -3.95 -8.65 4.24
N ARG A 123 -4.53 -8.81 3.06
CA ARG A 123 -4.32 -10.01 2.23
C ARG A 123 -2.86 -10.17 1.79
N VAL A 124 -2.21 -9.08 1.38
CA VAL A 124 -0.78 -9.06 1.03
C VAL A 124 0.06 -9.54 2.20
N LEU A 125 -0.20 -9.02 3.40
CA LEU A 125 0.55 -9.37 4.60
C LEU A 125 0.28 -10.81 5.06
N THR A 126 -0.98 -11.25 5.05
CA THR A 126 -1.37 -12.63 5.40
C THR A 126 -0.68 -13.64 4.50
N ILE A 127 -0.66 -13.42 3.19
CA ILE A 127 0.02 -14.33 2.24
C ILE A 127 1.53 -14.34 2.48
N TRP A 128 2.13 -13.21 2.81
CA TRP A 128 3.54 -13.13 3.18
C TRP A 128 3.84 -13.94 4.45
N ASP A 129 3.07 -13.72 5.51
CA ASP A 129 3.26 -14.43 6.79
C ASP A 129 3.06 -15.95 6.62
N LEU A 130 2.04 -16.37 5.86
CA LEU A 130 1.82 -17.76 5.51
C LEU A 130 3.01 -18.38 4.74
N LYS A 131 3.65 -17.61 3.84
CA LYS A 131 4.84 -18.08 3.12
C LYS A 131 6.05 -18.23 4.04
N GLN A 132 6.21 -17.35 5.04
CA GLN A 132 7.29 -17.47 6.03
C GLN A 132 7.12 -18.70 6.93
N THR A 133 5.88 -18.98 7.36
CA THR A 133 5.57 -20.14 8.23
C THR A 133 5.51 -21.45 7.45
N ASN A 134 5.15 -21.41 6.17
CA ASN A 134 4.98 -22.60 5.32
C ASN A 134 5.78 -22.47 4.01
N PRO A 135 7.11 -22.48 4.07
CA PRO A 135 7.96 -22.21 2.89
C PRO A 135 7.81 -23.25 1.78
N ALA A 136 7.43 -24.49 2.10
CA ALA A 136 7.24 -25.58 1.14
C ALA A 136 5.91 -25.51 0.37
N HIS A 137 4.92 -24.73 0.86
CA HIS A 137 3.61 -24.66 0.19
C HIS A 137 3.71 -23.96 -1.16
N ARG A 138 2.97 -24.53 -2.15
CA ARG A 138 2.83 -23.94 -3.48
C ARG A 138 1.96 -22.68 -3.41
N ALA A 139 2.11 -21.80 -4.39
CA ALA A 139 1.36 -20.55 -4.46
C ALA A 139 -0.17 -20.75 -4.43
N TYR A 140 -0.67 -21.82 -5.05
CA TYR A 140 -2.08 -22.17 -4.99
C TYR A 140 -2.55 -22.42 -3.55
N ASP A 141 -1.82 -23.25 -2.82
CA ASP A 141 -2.20 -23.67 -1.46
C ASP A 141 -2.16 -22.47 -0.50
N LEU A 142 -1.13 -21.62 -0.61
CA LEU A 142 -1.05 -20.37 0.13
C LEU A 142 -2.23 -19.43 -0.18
N GLY A 143 -2.64 -19.37 -1.45
CA GLY A 143 -3.80 -18.57 -1.85
C GLY A 143 -5.09 -19.05 -1.21
N ILE A 144 -5.30 -20.37 -1.17
CA ILE A 144 -6.48 -20.98 -0.52
C ILE A 144 -6.46 -20.71 0.98
N LEU A 145 -5.33 -20.91 1.64
CA LEU A 145 -5.16 -20.62 3.08
C LEU A 145 -5.42 -19.13 3.39
N ALA A 146 -5.07 -18.23 2.49
CA ALA A 146 -5.35 -16.79 2.61
C ALA A 146 -6.79 -16.41 2.22
N GLY A 147 -7.66 -17.38 1.97
CA GLY A 147 -9.07 -17.16 1.66
C GLY A 147 -9.37 -16.79 0.21
N LEU A 148 -8.42 -16.99 -0.72
CA LEU A 148 -8.72 -16.89 -2.15
C LEU A 148 -9.52 -18.12 -2.59
N ARG A 149 -10.62 -17.89 -3.28
CA ARG A 149 -11.50 -18.98 -3.73
C ARG A 149 -11.49 -19.08 -5.26
N PRO A 150 -11.05 -20.22 -5.83
CA PRO A 150 -11.16 -20.44 -7.25
C PRO A 150 -12.62 -20.72 -7.63
N ASN A 151 -13.07 -20.16 -8.74
CA ASN A 151 -14.39 -20.51 -9.30
C ASN A 151 -14.29 -21.85 -10.02
N LEU A 152 -14.41 -22.94 -9.25
CA LEU A 152 -14.35 -24.30 -9.78
C LEU A 152 -15.74 -24.76 -10.22
N MET A 153 -15.81 -25.40 -11.38
CA MET A 153 -17.01 -26.10 -11.81
C MET A 153 -17.07 -27.48 -11.14
N PRO A 154 -18.27 -27.95 -10.74
CA PRO A 154 -18.44 -29.29 -10.22
C PRO A 154 -18.05 -30.33 -11.27
N PRO A 155 -17.58 -31.52 -10.84
CA PRO A 155 -17.29 -32.60 -11.76
C PRO A 155 -18.54 -32.98 -12.55
N SER A 156 -18.36 -33.41 -13.81
CA SER A 156 -19.48 -33.88 -14.62
C SER A 156 -20.19 -35.05 -13.93
N LYS A 157 -21.52 -34.96 -13.83
CA LYS A 157 -22.35 -36.04 -13.26
C LYS A 157 -22.31 -37.34 -14.10
N TYR A 158 -21.81 -37.27 -15.31
CA TYR A 158 -21.68 -38.42 -16.21
C TYR A 158 -20.30 -39.04 -15.97
N GLY A 159 -20.29 -40.21 -15.38
CA GLY A 159 -19.17 -41.04 -14.98
C GLY A 159 -17.94 -41.05 -15.89
N ALA A 160 -16.95 -41.84 -15.59
CA ALA A 160 -15.58 -41.92 -16.08
C ALA A 160 -15.30 -41.87 -17.60
N LYS A 161 -16.32 -41.67 -18.46
CA LYS A 161 -16.12 -41.46 -19.92
C LYS A 161 -15.59 -40.02 -20.15
N ARG A 162 -14.43 -39.91 -20.77
CA ARG A 162 -13.83 -38.63 -21.24
C ARG A 162 -14.73 -38.01 -22.35
N THR A 163 -15.80 -37.37 -21.94
CA THR A 163 -16.63 -36.57 -22.84
C THR A 163 -15.93 -35.22 -23.09
N LEU A 164 -16.18 -34.59 -24.25
CA LEU A 164 -15.70 -33.24 -24.58
C LEU A 164 -16.05 -32.26 -23.47
N LYS A 165 -17.24 -32.36 -22.88
CA LYS A 165 -17.69 -31.53 -21.75
C LYS A 165 -16.85 -31.75 -20.49
N ALA A 166 -16.45 -32.98 -20.17
CA ALA A 166 -15.58 -33.25 -19.02
C ALA A 166 -14.19 -32.65 -19.19
N LEU A 167 -13.62 -32.72 -20.39
CA LEU A 167 -12.35 -32.09 -20.73
C LEU A 167 -12.42 -30.57 -20.65
N GLU A 168 -13.51 -29.96 -21.04
CA GLU A 168 -13.72 -28.52 -20.93
C GLU A 168 -13.78 -28.06 -19.46
N ILE A 169 -14.52 -28.78 -18.60
CA ILE A 169 -14.58 -28.54 -17.17
C ILE A 169 -13.19 -28.65 -16.54
N GLU A 170 -12.42 -29.69 -16.88
CA GLU A 170 -11.07 -29.86 -16.40
C GLU A 170 -10.15 -28.69 -16.78
N ARG A 171 -10.17 -28.28 -18.06
CA ARG A 171 -9.42 -27.13 -18.56
C ARG A 171 -9.80 -25.85 -17.83
N ARG A 172 -11.09 -25.61 -17.61
CA ARG A 172 -11.57 -24.44 -16.87
C ARG A 172 -11.10 -24.44 -15.41
N ASN A 173 -11.22 -25.58 -14.74
CA ASN A 173 -10.75 -25.74 -13.37
C ASN A 173 -9.24 -25.57 -13.26
N LYS A 174 -8.46 -26.09 -14.21
CA LYS A 174 -7.01 -25.86 -14.30
C LYS A 174 -6.68 -24.36 -14.44
N ARG A 175 -7.38 -23.64 -15.33
CA ARG A 175 -7.20 -22.18 -15.48
C ARG A 175 -7.55 -21.43 -14.20
N ALA A 176 -8.63 -21.79 -13.50
CA ALA A 176 -9.01 -21.18 -12.23
C ALA A 176 -7.92 -21.37 -11.16
N ARG A 177 -7.32 -22.57 -11.05
CA ARG A 177 -6.22 -22.84 -10.14
C ARG A 177 -4.96 -22.02 -10.49
N ILE A 178 -4.62 -21.93 -11.76
CA ILE A 178 -3.51 -21.12 -12.26
C ILE A 178 -3.74 -19.64 -11.93
N SER A 179 -4.96 -19.14 -12.10
CA SER A 179 -5.32 -17.77 -11.76
C SER A 179 -5.05 -17.44 -10.29
N ILE A 180 -5.46 -18.34 -9.36
CA ILE A 180 -5.16 -18.18 -7.92
C ILE A 180 -3.65 -18.17 -7.68
N SER A 181 -2.90 -19.09 -8.29
CA SER A 181 -1.44 -19.13 -8.16
C SER A 181 -0.78 -17.83 -8.61
N ASN A 182 -1.21 -17.30 -9.75
CA ASN A 182 -0.70 -16.04 -10.30
C ASN A 182 -1.04 -14.85 -9.40
N GLN A 183 -2.26 -14.81 -8.86
CA GLN A 183 -2.69 -13.78 -7.93
C GLN A 183 -1.87 -13.83 -6.62
N THR A 184 -1.66 -15.03 -6.07
CA THR A 184 -0.82 -15.24 -4.89
C THR A 184 0.60 -14.78 -5.11
N ASN A 185 1.21 -15.14 -6.24
CA ASN A 185 2.57 -14.71 -6.59
C ASN A 185 2.66 -13.19 -6.75
N ARG A 186 1.61 -12.54 -7.27
CA ARG A 186 1.55 -11.08 -7.34
C ARG A 186 1.52 -10.47 -5.94
N TYR A 187 0.71 -11.00 -5.02
CA TYR A 187 0.68 -10.54 -3.64
C TYR A 187 2.02 -10.73 -2.91
N LEU A 188 2.70 -11.86 -3.12
CA LEU A 188 4.04 -12.08 -2.55
C LEU A 188 5.06 -11.05 -3.05
N ARG A 189 5.06 -10.76 -4.35
CA ARG A 189 5.95 -9.71 -4.92
C ARG A 189 5.62 -8.34 -4.36
N THR A 190 4.34 -8.00 -4.24
CA THR A 190 3.90 -6.75 -3.64
C THR A 190 4.31 -6.65 -2.17
N ALA A 191 4.23 -7.75 -1.40
CA ALA A 191 4.66 -7.79 -0.01
C ALA A 191 6.15 -7.48 0.13
N VAL A 192 7.01 -8.11 -0.70
CA VAL A 192 8.45 -7.82 -0.72
C VAL A 192 8.69 -6.33 -0.96
N GLN A 193 8.06 -5.76 -2.01
CA GLN A 193 8.22 -4.35 -2.34
C GLN A 193 7.78 -3.42 -1.20
N TYR A 194 6.64 -3.71 -0.56
CA TYR A 194 6.16 -2.91 0.57
C TYR A 194 7.09 -3.01 1.79
N ILE A 195 7.60 -4.21 2.09
CA ILE A 195 8.55 -4.43 3.19
C ILE A 195 9.88 -3.71 2.93
N GLU A 196 10.37 -3.70 1.70
CA GLU A 196 11.59 -2.99 1.32
C GLU A 196 11.37 -1.48 1.37
N ASN A 197 10.31 -0.98 0.71
CA ASN A 197 10.05 0.45 0.60
C ASN A 197 9.70 1.10 1.95
N VAL A 198 9.02 0.41 2.85
CA VAL A 198 8.77 0.95 4.21
C VAL A 198 10.07 1.17 4.97
N GLY A 199 11.10 0.35 4.71
CA GLY A 199 12.46 0.57 5.25
C GLY A 199 13.14 1.81 4.68
N LEU A 200 12.69 2.30 3.52
CA LEU A 200 13.13 3.57 2.91
C LEU A 200 12.28 4.77 3.35
N GLY A 201 11.27 4.54 4.19
CA GLY A 201 10.30 5.57 4.57
C GLY A 201 9.21 5.81 3.53
N GLU A 202 8.97 4.87 2.61
CA GLU A 202 8.02 4.99 1.52
C GLU A 202 6.95 3.90 1.57
N PHE A 203 5.68 4.27 1.81
CA PHE A 203 4.59 3.30 1.91
C PHE A 203 3.21 3.90 1.62
N PRO A 204 2.25 3.13 1.08
CA PRO A 204 2.50 1.95 0.28
C PRO A 204 3.00 2.36 -1.10
N LYS A 205 4.15 1.87 -1.51
CA LYS A 205 4.74 2.16 -2.80
C LYS A 205 5.15 0.86 -3.47
N ALA A 206 4.59 0.59 -4.65
CA ALA A 206 5.05 -0.46 -5.53
C ALA A 206 5.83 0.17 -6.68
N LEU A 207 6.91 -0.45 -7.11
CA LEU A 207 7.63 -0.03 -8.30
C LEU A 207 6.67 -0.07 -9.50
N ARG A 208 6.46 1.08 -10.15
CA ARG A 208 5.79 1.10 -11.45
C ARG A 208 6.70 0.37 -12.44
N ARG A 209 6.16 -0.66 -13.06
CA ARG A 209 6.76 -1.28 -14.25
C ARG A 209 6.59 -0.38 -15.45
#